data_32ebe4ad4f9ab122463bced1330c6416
#
_entry.id   32ebe4ad4f9ab122463bced1330c6416
#
_cell.length_a   1.000
_cell.length_b   1.000
_cell.length_c   1.000
_cell.angle_alpha   90.00
_cell.angle_beta   90.00
_cell.angle_gamma   90.00
#
_symmetry.space_group_name_H-M   'P 1'
#
loop_
_entity.id
_entity.type
_entity.pdbx_description
1 polymer ?
#
loop_
_entity_poly.entity_id
_entity_poly.type
_entity_poly.pdbx_seq_one_letter_code
_entity_poly.pdbx_strand_id
1 'polypeptide(L)'
;AAAVNDAVRKILPELLKDFQVIHLCGKDKVDETLSNVKGYVQYEYIKQELADLFALADLVISRAGANAICELSALNKPNLLIPLSARASRGDQILNARSFEQLGYSKVLEEEELTNDVLLSAVRDLYENREAYITAMSSSKHKDSIQQIVQLFENAVNKTL
;
A
#
# COMPACT_ATOMS: atom_id res chain seq x y z
N ALA A 1 8.40 7.96 -2.29
CA ALA A 1 8.54 7.42 -0.94
C ALA A 1 8.50 8.51 0.14
N ALA A 2 9.19 9.63 -0.04
CA ALA A 2 9.28 10.67 0.99
C ALA A 2 7.90 11.16 1.49
N ALA A 3 6.99 11.50 0.59
CA ALA A 3 5.68 12.02 0.97
C ALA A 3 4.87 11.03 1.84
N VAL A 4 4.90 9.74 1.52
CA VAL A 4 4.21 8.71 2.32
C VAL A 4 4.90 8.50 3.65
N ASN A 5 6.25 8.45 3.68
CA ASN A 5 7.01 8.32 4.92
C ASN A 5 6.67 9.46 5.89
N ASP A 6 6.69 10.69 5.39
CA ASP A 6 6.40 11.88 6.19
C ASP A 6 4.95 11.90 6.70
N ALA A 7 4.00 11.53 5.84
CA ALA A 7 2.59 11.46 6.21
C ALA A 7 2.33 10.43 7.30
N VAL A 8 2.90 9.23 7.20
CA VAL A 8 2.78 8.18 8.22
C VAL A 8 3.41 8.61 9.53
N ARG A 9 4.61 9.21 9.49
CA ARG A 9 5.30 9.69 10.70
C ARG A 9 4.52 10.78 11.43
N LYS A 10 3.87 11.68 10.71
CA LYS A 10 3.04 12.74 11.29
C LYS A 10 1.84 12.21 12.08
N ILE A 11 1.24 11.11 11.64
CA ILE A 11 0.08 10.50 12.32
C ILE A 11 0.47 9.37 13.28
N LEU A 12 1.74 9.09 13.41
CA LEU A 12 2.24 7.97 14.22
C LEU A 12 1.70 7.96 15.66
N PRO A 13 1.65 9.09 16.41
CA PRO A 13 1.08 9.11 17.74
C PRO A 13 -0.37 8.62 17.81
N GLU A 14 -1.16 8.90 16.79
CA GLU A 14 -2.55 8.44 16.70
C GLU A 14 -2.65 6.99 16.22
N LEU A 15 -1.84 6.60 15.22
CA LEU A 15 -1.78 5.21 14.75
C LEU A 15 -1.41 4.23 15.85
N LEU A 16 -0.43 4.58 16.67
CA LEU A 16 0.11 3.72 17.72
C LEU A 16 -0.85 3.51 18.90
N LYS A 17 -1.97 4.23 18.96
CA LYS A 17 -3.06 3.94 19.89
C LYS A 17 -3.78 2.63 19.55
N ASP A 18 -3.88 2.31 18.26
CA ASP A 18 -4.67 1.20 17.74
C ASP A 18 -3.83 0.12 17.06
N PHE A 19 -2.62 0.46 16.55
CA PHE A 19 -1.80 -0.39 15.71
C PHE A 19 -0.33 -0.43 16.17
N GLN A 20 0.35 -1.49 15.82
CA GLN A 20 1.80 -1.52 15.71
C GLN A 20 2.18 -1.25 14.26
N VAL A 21 3.28 -0.55 14.03
CA VAL A 21 3.68 -0.10 12.69
C VAL A 21 5.08 -0.61 12.36
N ILE A 22 5.18 -1.35 11.26
CA ILE A 22 6.45 -1.72 10.63
C ILE A 22 6.59 -0.86 9.37
N HIS A 23 7.63 -0.04 9.32
CA HIS A 23 7.81 0.96 8.27
C HIS A 23 9.05 0.64 7.43
N LEU A 24 8.84 0.27 6.17
CA LEU A 24 9.90 0.12 5.19
C LEU A 24 10.13 1.48 4.52
N CYS A 25 11.12 2.20 5.00
CA CYS A 25 11.33 3.62 4.67
C CYS A 25 12.02 3.84 3.32
N GLY A 26 12.77 2.85 2.85
CA GLY A 26 13.70 2.99 1.73
C GLY A 26 15.11 3.37 2.21
N LYS A 27 16.08 3.19 1.31
CA LYS A 27 17.49 3.41 1.58
C LYS A 27 17.76 4.85 2.10
N ASP A 28 18.57 4.94 3.14
CA ASP A 28 18.99 6.19 3.79
C ASP A 28 17.82 7.09 4.29
N LYS A 29 16.66 6.48 4.61
CA LYS A 29 15.44 7.19 5.02
C LYS A 29 14.90 6.80 6.39
N VAL A 30 15.66 6.04 7.16
CA VAL A 30 15.35 5.78 8.56
C VAL A 30 15.50 7.08 9.37
N ASP A 31 14.54 7.34 10.23
CA ASP A 31 14.58 8.47 11.15
C ASP A 31 15.04 7.99 12.52
N GLU A 32 16.31 8.23 12.82
CA GLU A 32 16.95 7.80 14.07
C GLU A 32 16.28 8.38 15.32
N THR A 33 15.62 9.55 15.20
CA THR A 33 14.91 10.17 16.33
C THR A 33 13.70 9.36 16.77
N LEU A 34 13.20 8.45 15.93
CA LEU A 34 12.05 7.59 16.19
C LEU A 34 12.43 6.15 16.55
N SER A 35 13.72 5.86 16.73
CA SER A 35 14.22 4.48 16.97
C SER A 35 13.71 3.85 18.26
N ASN A 36 13.33 4.64 19.26
CA ASN A 36 12.85 4.16 20.56
C ASN A 36 11.34 4.32 20.77
N VAL A 37 10.58 4.58 19.71
CA VAL A 37 9.13 4.71 19.81
C VAL A 37 8.50 3.32 19.93
N LYS A 38 7.82 3.08 21.07
CA LYS A 38 7.17 1.79 21.33
C LYS A 38 6.07 1.50 20.31
N GLY A 39 6.11 0.31 19.73
CA GLY A 39 5.14 -0.12 18.73
C GLY A 39 5.49 0.31 17.29
N TYR A 40 6.61 0.97 17.10
CA TYR A 40 7.10 1.42 15.80
C TYR A 40 8.50 0.89 15.51
N VAL A 41 8.66 0.25 14.36
CA VAL A 41 9.95 -0.27 13.88
C VAL A 41 10.17 0.19 12.45
N GLN A 42 11.39 0.62 12.15
CA GLN A 42 11.79 1.08 10.82
C GLN A 42 12.86 0.18 10.24
N TYR A 43 12.77 -0.07 8.93
CA TYR A 43 13.80 -0.72 8.12
C TYR A 43 13.99 0.05 6.82
N GLU A 44 15.20 0.07 6.29
CA GLU A 44 15.42 0.61 4.95
C GLU A 44 14.70 -0.22 3.89
N TYR A 45 14.90 -1.52 3.93
CA TYR A 45 14.21 -2.52 3.12
C TYR A 45 14.40 -3.91 3.75
N ILE A 46 13.51 -4.82 3.40
CA ILE A 46 13.58 -6.23 3.80
C ILE A 46 13.44 -7.05 2.53
N LYS A 47 14.27 -8.09 2.38
CA LYS A 47 14.27 -8.97 1.20
C LYS A 47 13.70 -10.34 1.51
N GLN A 48 14.32 -11.07 2.43
CA GLN A 48 14.00 -12.48 2.70
C GLN A 48 12.73 -12.63 3.54
N GLU A 49 12.53 -11.75 4.53
CA GLU A 49 11.42 -11.83 5.47
C GLU A 49 10.19 -11.04 5.03
N LEU A 50 10.16 -10.51 3.80
CA LEU A 50 9.04 -9.68 3.32
C LEU A 50 7.72 -10.45 3.28
N ALA A 51 7.75 -11.72 2.88
CA ALA A 51 6.58 -12.57 2.87
C ALA A 51 6.03 -12.81 4.29
N ASP A 52 6.92 -13.00 5.27
CA ASP A 52 6.55 -13.17 6.67
C ASP A 52 5.94 -11.90 7.25
N LEU A 53 6.48 -10.73 6.88
CA LEU A 53 5.90 -9.44 7.28
C LEU A 53 4.51 -9.25 6.69
N PHE A 54 4.30 -9.57 5.42
CA PHE A 54 2.98 -9.50 4.82
C PHE A 54 2.01 -10.49 5.46
N ALA A 55 2.46 -11.69 5.82
CA ALA A 55 1.63 -12.63 6.55
C ALA A 55 1.21 -12.11 7.93
N LEU A 56 2.13 -11.44 8.63
CA LEU A 56 1.90 -10.86 9.96
C LEU A 56 0.98 -9.64 9.92
N ALA A 57 1.08 -8.81 8.88
CA ALA A 57 0.34 -7.56 8.79
C ALA A 57 -1.17 -7.76 8.63
N ASP A 58 -1.98 -7.00 9.35
CA ASP A 58 -3.43 -6.95 9.16
C ASP A 58 -3.82 -6.13 7.92
N LEU A 59 -3.05 -5.08 7.65
CA LEU A 59 -3.20 -4.24 6.46
C LEU A 59 -1.85 -3.63 6.05
N VAL A 60 -1.78 -3.15 4.83
CA VAL A 60 -0.56 -2.55 4.27
C VAL A 60 -0.86 -1.20 3.63
N ILE A 61 -0.03 -0.20 3.89
CA ILE A 61 -0.01 1.05 3.15
C ILE A 61 1.12 0.97 2.12
N SER A 62 0.83 1.21 0.86
CA SER A 62 1.80 1.05 -0.22
C SER A 62 1.61 2.06 -1.34
N ARG A 63 2.66 2.29 -2.11
CA ARG A 63 2.55 2.84 -3.45
C ARG A 63 1.88 1.83 -4.37
N ALA A 64 1.36 2.30 -5.50
CA ALA A 64 0.60 1.48 -6.45
C ALA A 64 1.44 0.98 -7.63
N GLY A 65 2.67 0.54 -7.36
CA GLY A 65 3.48 -0.16 -8.35
C GLY A 65 2.87 -1.53 -8.69
N ALA A 66 2.91 -1.94 -9.96
CA ALA A 66 2.25 -3.15 -10.43
C ALA A 66 2.67 -4.42 -9.65
N ASN A 67 3.96 -4.59 -9.39
CA ASN A 67 4.47 -5.75 -8.64
C ASN A 67 3.93 -5.79 -7.21
N ALA A 68 3.96 -4.64 -6.51
CA ALA A 68 3.52 -4.56 -5.12
C ALA A 68 2.03 -4.89 -4.99
N ILE A 69 1.18 -4.32 -5.83
CA ILE A 69 -0.27 -4.56 -5.74
C ILE A 69 -0.65 -5.98 -6.15
N CYS A 70 0.03 -6.58 -7.13
CA CYS A 70 -0.18 -7.98 -7.49
C CYS A 70 0.20 -8.92 -6.34
N GLU A 71 1.31 -8.65 -5.66
CA GLU A 71 1.75 -9.43 -4.50
C GLU A 71 0.78 -9.31 -3.33
N LEU A 72 0.35 -8.10 -2.99
CA LEU A 72 -0.64 -7.85 -1.94
C LEU A 72 -1.97 -8.55 -2.23
N SER A 73 -2.43 -8.52 -3.49
CA SER A 73 -3.66 -9.17 -3.91
C SER A 73 -3.55 -10.69 -3.87
N ALA A 74 -2.41 -11.26 -4.29
CA ALA A 74 -2.15 -12.69 -4.22
C ALA A 74 -2.17 -13.22 -2.77
N LEU A 75 -1.77 -12.39 -1.81
CA LEU A 75 -1.78 -12.70 -0.39
C LEU A 75 -3.10 -12.31 0.31
N ASN A 76 -4.10 -11.86 -0.43
CA ASN A 76 -5.37 -11.36 0.09
C ASN A 76 -5.19 -10.31 1.19
N LYS A 77 -4.20 -9.46 1.03
CA LYS A 77 -3.82 -8.49 2.06
C LYS A 77 -4.58 -7.16 1.87
N PRO A 78 -5.44 -6.77 2.82
CA PRO A 78 -6.10 -5.46 2.79
C PRO A 78 -5.07 -4.36 2.65
N ASN A 79 -5.29 -3.42 1.73
CA ASN A 79 -4.28 -2.42 1.44
C ASN A 79 -4.87 -1.05 1.12
N LEU A 80 -4.14 -0.04 1.56
CA LEU A 80 -4.34 1.36 1.20
C LEU A 80 -3.26 1.75 0.19
N LEU A 81 -3.66 2.04 -1.03
CA LEU A 81 -2.77 2.47 -2.09
C LEU A 81 -2.70 4.00 -2.15
N ILE A 82 -1.49 4.51 -2.09
CA ILE A 82 -1.19 5.93 -2.30
C ILE A 82 -0.35 6.02 -3.58
N PRO A 83 -0.98 6.16 -4.76
CA PRO A 83 -0.24 6.20 -6.01
C PRO A 83 0.64 7.43 -6.11
N LEU A 84 1.75 7.32 -6.82
CA LEU A 84 2.53 8.50 -7.22
C LEU A 84 1.64 9.45 -8.02
N SER A 85 1.77 10.74 -7.74
CA SER A 85 1.03 11.77 -8.48
C SER A 85 1.37 11.73 -9.98
N ALA A 86 0.46 12.22 -10.80
CA ALA A 86 0.69 12.32 -12.25
C ALA A 86 1.90 13.21 -12.60
N ARG A 87 2.29 14.12 -11.71
CA ARG A 87 3.50 14.95 -11.85
C ARG A 87 4.80 14.18 -11.63
N ALA A 88 4.78 13.17 -10.74
CA ALA A 88 5.95 12.37 -10.38
C ALA A 88 6.06 11.09 -11.20
N SER A 89 4.99 10.68 -11.86
CA SER A 89 4.93 9.51 -12.74
C SER A 89 4.12 9.84 -13.98
N ARG A 90 4.09 8.94 -14.96
CA ARG A 90 3.24 9.08 -16.15
C ARG A 90 1.75 8.76 -15.90
N GLY A 91 1.32 8.69 -14.66
CA GLY A 91 -0.03 8.32 -14.26
C GLY A 91 -0.26 6.81 -14.17
N ASP A 92 0.76 5.98 -14.39
CA ASP A 92 0.65 4.51 -14.36
C ASP A 92 0.16 4.01 -13.01
N GLN A 93 0.70 4.56 -11.92
CA GLN A 93 0.30 4.13 -10.57
C GLN A 93 -1.13 4.53 -10.23
N ILE A 94 -1.62 5.67 -10.72
CA ILE A 94 -3.01 6.09 -10.54
C ILE A 94 -3.94 5.11 -11.26
N LEU A 95 -3.63 4.75 -12.49
CA LEU A 95 -4.41 3.76 -13.27
C LEU A 95 -4.42 2.39 -12.59
N ASN A 96 -3.26 1.93 -12.11
CA ASN A 96 -3.14 0.69 -11.36
C ASN A 96 -4.02 0.71 -10.11
N ALA A 97 -3.92 1.76 -9.30
CA ALA A 97 -4.68 1.90 -8.08
C ALA A 97 -6.19 1.89 -8.34
N ARG A 98 -6.65 2.66 -9.32
CA ARG A 98 -8.08 2.73 -9.67
C ARG A 98 -8.63 1.39 -10.17
N SER A 99 -7.83 0.63 -10.93
CA SER A 99 -8.22 -0.70 -11.38
C SER A 99 -8.48 -1.65 -10.21
N PHE A 100 -7.61 -1.65 -9.21
CA PHE A 100 -7.75 -2.50 -8.03
C PHE A 100 -8.85 -2.00 -7.06
N GLU A 101 -9.06 -0.69 -7.01
CA GLU A 101 -10.19 -0.11 -6.27
C GLU A 101 -11.54 -0.55 -6.86
N GLN A 102 -11.68 -0.53 -8.18
CA GLN A 102 -12.90 -0.97 -8.86
C GLN A 102 -13.22 -2.46 -8.62
N LEU A 103 -12.21 -3.29 -8.45
CA LEU A 103 -12.37 -4.71 -8.09
C LEU A 103 -12.72 -4.91 -6.60
N GLY A 104 -12.67 -3.87 -5.80
CA GLY A 104 -12.86 -3.98 -4.35
C GLY A 104 -11.66 -4.56 -3.60
N TYR A 105 -10.47 -4.57 -4.21
CA TYR A 105 -9.25 -5.14 -3.64
C TYR A 105 -8.47 -4.16 -2.78
N SER A 106 -8.58 -2.88 -3.10
CA SER A 106 -7.77 -1.83 -2.50
C SER A 106 -8.62 -0.62 -2.16
N LYS A 107 -8.26 0.05 -1.08
CA LYS A 107 -8.66 1.43 -0.83
C LYS A 107 -7.62 2.35 -1.45
N VAL A 108 -8.04 3.46 -2.05
CA VAL A 108 -7.14 4.39 -2.71
C VAL A 108 -7.24 5.78 -2.08
N LEU A 109 -6.10 6.40 -1.86
CA LEU A 109 -5.98 7.79 -1.42
C LEU A 109 -4.94 8.47 -2.31
N GLU A 110 -5.35 9.48 -3.05
CA GLU A 110 -4.42 10.22 -3.91
C GLU A 110 -3.49 11.11 -3.09
N GLU A 111 -2.27 11.28 -3.57
CA GLU A 111 -1.22 12.02 -2.84
C GLU A 111 -1.61 13.48 -2.59
N GLU A 112 -2.38 14.07 -3.51
CA GLU A 112 -2.91 15.43 -3.40
C GLU A 112 -3.94 15.61 -2.28
N GLU A 113 -4.60 14.53 -1.87
CA GLU A 113 -5.59 14.50 -0.78
C GLU A 113 -4.98 14.09 0.57
N LEU A 114 -3.67 13.87 0.62
CA LEU A 114 -2.97 13.29 1.76
C LEU A 114 -2.81 14.33 2.89
N THR A 115 -3.79 14.34 3.80
CA THR A 115 -3.72 15.07 5.07
C THR A 115 -3.69 14.10 6.23
N ASN A 116 -3.31 14.57 7.42
CA ASN A 116 -3.25 13.73 8.62
C ASN A 116 -4.60 13.07 8.93
N ASP A 117 -5.68 13.84 8.94
CA ASP A 117 -7.01 13.34 9.26
C ASP A 117 -7.55 12.37 8.19
N VAL A 118 -7.33 12.67 6.93
CA VAL A 118 -7.75 11.82 5.81
C VAL A 118 -6.99 10.49 5.81
N LEU A 119 -5.68 10.51 6.01
CA LEU A 119 -4.88 9.29 6.09
C LEU A 119 -5.28 8.41 7.26
N LEU A 120 -5.41 8.99 8.46
CA LEU A 120 -5.80 8.26 9.66
C LEU A 120 -7.20 7.64 9.53
N SER A 121 -8.15 8.41 8.99
CA SER A 121 -9.51 7.94 8.70
C SER A 121 -9.51 6.81 7.68
N ALA A 122 -8.70 6.91 6.62
CA ALA A 122 -8.58 5.88 5.59
C ALA A 122 -8.03 4.56 6.15
N VAL A 123 -7.01 4.63 7.01
CA VAL A 123 -6.44 3.45 7.67
C VAL A 123 -7.46 2.77 8.58
N ARG A 124 -8.16 3.52 9.40
CA ARG A 124 -9.19 3.00 10.30
C ARG A 124 -10.37 2.39 9.54
N ASP A 125 -10.85 3.04 8.51
CA ASP A 125 -11.92 2.54 7.65
C ASP A 125 -11.51 1.25 6.93
N LEU A 126 -10.30 1.18 6.39
CA LEU A 126 -9.75 -0.03 5.78
C LEU A 126 -9.71 -1.19 6.79
N TYR A 127 -9.25 -0.94 8.00
CA TYR A 127 -9.18 -1.96 9.05
C TYR A 127 -10.56 -2.47 9.45
N GLU A 128 -11.52 -1.57 9.67
CA GLU A 128 -12.90 -1.93 10.03
C GLU A 128 -13.57 -2.77 8.93
N ASN A 129 -13.31 -2.47 7.66
CA ASN A 129 -13.89 -3.15 6.50
C ASN A 129 -12.97 -4.20 5.87
N ARG A 130 -11.90 -4.61 6.53
CA ARG A 130 -10.86 -5.50 5.96
C ARG A 130 -11.39 -6.82 5.43
N GLU A 131 -12.42 -7.38 6.05
CA GLU A 131 -13.00 -8.65 5.60
C GLU A 131 -13.64 -8.55 4.21
N ALA A 132 -14.23 -7.41 3.85
CA ALA A 132 -14.77 -7.17 2.51
C ALA A 132 -13.66 -7.20 1.44
N TYR A 133 -12.51 -6.62 1.73
CA TYR A 133 -11.34 -6.63 0.83
C TYR A 133 -10.76 -8.05 0.70
N ILE A 134 -10.62 -8.78 1.79
CA ILE A 134 -10.15 -10.17 1.79
C ILE A 134 -11.09 -11.04 0.97
N THR A 135 -12.39 -10.93 1.17
CA THR A 135 -13.41 -11.70 0.42
C THR A 135 -13.34 -11.39 -1.06
N ALA A 136 -13.22 -10.13 -1.45
CA ALA A 136 -13.10 -9.72 -2.84
C ALA A 136 -11.84 -10.32 -3.50
N MET A 137 -10.69 -10.24 -2.84
CA MET A 137 -9.43 -10.77 -3.37
C MET A 137 -9.39 -12.29 -3.42
N SER A 138 -10.04 -12.99 -2.49
CA SER A 138 -10.05 -14.46 -2.41
C SER A 138 -11.05 -15.12 -3.37
N SER A 139 -11.95 -14.37 -4.00
CA SER A 139 -12.92 -14.90 -4.95
C SER A 139 -12.23 -15.46 -6.20
N SER A 140 -12.58 -16.71 -6.60
CA SER A 140 -11.97 -17.39 -7.75
C SER A 140 -12.18 -16.67 -9.09
N LYS A 141 -13.27 -15.93 -9.24
CA LYS A 141 -13.57 -15.12 -10.44
C LYS A 141 -12.57 -13.97 -10.64
N HIS A 142 -11.84 -13.61 -9.60
CA HIS A 142 -10.94 -12.46 -9.62
C HIS A 142 -9.48 -12.84 -9.91
N LYS A 143 -9.08 -14.11 -9.74
CA LYS A 143 -7.73 -14.56 -10.13
C LYS A 143 -7.49 -14.38 -11.62
N ASP A 144 -8.48 -14.69 -12.44
CA ASP A 144 -8.41 -14.50 -13.90
C ASP A 144 -8.35 -12.99 -14.26
N SER A 145 -9.09 -12.15 -13.52
CA SER A 145 -9.09 -10.70 -13.72
C SER A 145 -7.75 -10.07 -13.36
N ILE A 146 -7.08 -10.55 -12.30
CA ILE A 146 -5.73 -10.10 -11.94
C ILE A 146 -4.74 -10.44 -13.06
N GLN A 147 -4.78 -11.64 -13.60
CA GLN A 147 -3.92 -12.04 -14.73
C GLN A 147 -4.13 -11.15 -15.95
N GLN A 148 -5.38 -10.81 -16.27
CA GLN A 148 -5.70 -9.91 -17.37
C GLN A 148 -5.16 -8.49 -17.12
N ILE A 149 -5.28 -7.97 -15.90
CA ILE A 149 -4.76 -6.65 -15.53
C ILE A 149 -3.24 -6.63 -15.59
N VAL A 150 -2.56 -7.64 -15.04
CA VAL A 150 -1.09 -7.79 -15.14
C VAL A 150 -0.65 -7.81 -16.59
N GLN A 151 -1.35 -8.55 -17.45
CA GLN A 151 -1.03 -8.63 -18.86
C GLN A 151 -1.22 -7.28 -19.58
N LEU A 152 -2.24 -6.50 -19.19
CA LEU A 152 -2.43 -5.14 -19.69
C LEU A 152 -1.29 -4.21 -19.27
N PHE A 153 -0.80 -4.32 -18.05
CA PHE A 153 0.34 -3.53 -17.56
C PHE A 153 1.64 -3.90 -18.31
N GLU A 154 1.91 -5.19 -18.48
CA GLU A 154 3.07 -5.66 -19.25
C GLU A 154 3.02 -5.18 -20.70
N ASN A 155 1.85 -5.25 -21.33
CA ASN A 155 1.65 -4.79 -22.70
C ASN A 155 1.81 -3.26 -22.83
N ALA A 156 1.41 -2.49 -21.83
CA ALA A 156 1.59 -1.04 -21.82
C ALA A 156 3.06 -0.66 -21.70
N VAL A 157 3.83 -1.36 -20.86
CA VAL A 157 5.28 -1.17 -20.70
C VAL A 157 6.01 -1.52 -21.99
N ASN A 158 5.67 -2.64 -22.64
CA ASN A 158 6.33 -3.11 -23.88
C ASN A 158 6.03 -2.24 -25.10
N LYS A 159 4.94 -1.47 -25.11
CA LYS A 159 4.62 -0.52 -26.19
C LYS A 159 5.33 0.84 -26.05
N THR A 160 5.98 1.08 -24.93
CA THR A 160 6.67 2.35 -24.61
C THR A 160 8.19 2.23 -24.81
N LEU A 161 8.69 1.04 -25.12
CA LEU A 161 10.07 0.75 -25.52
C LEU A 161 10.17 0.61 -27.04
#